data_e306e8679768729c24d7cdae5e606062
#
_entry.id   e306e8679768729c24d7cdae5e606062
#
_cell.length_a   1.000
_cell.length_b   1.000
_cell.length_c   1.000
_cell.angle_alpha   90.00
_cell.angle_beta   90.00
_cell.angle_gamma   90.00
#
_symmetry.space_group_name_H-M   'P 1'
#
loop_
_entity.id
_entity.type
_entity.pdbx_description
1 polymer ?
#
loop_
_entity_poly.entity_id
_entity_poly.type
_entity_poly.pdbx_seq_one_letter_code
_entity_poly.pdbx_strand_id
1 'polypeptide(L)'
;MRGVNRVIIIGTLGADPEVKQFSNGGSITTISVAVSEKWTDKQTGQPKENTEWLRIVFNNKLAEIAAQYLRKGSQVYIEGSLRTRKYQDQNGQDRYVTEIRADQMQMLGGNQQSNQGNYQNNQPQIAQPQPNAVDDDCPFNALNGQLAHLI
;
A
#
# COMPACT_ATOMS: atom_id res chain seq x y z
N MET A 1 2.96 39.99 -0.01
CA MET A 1 2.18 38.88 -0.62
C MET A 1 2.62 37.57 0.00
N ARG A 2 1.70 36.72 0.46
CA ARG A 2 2.04 35.38 0.96
C ARG A 2 1.88 34.38 -0.18
N GLY A 3 2.98 33.69 -0.53
CA GLY A 3 2.95 32.60 -1.49
C GLY A 3 2.48 31.30 -0.85
N VAL A 4 2.02 30.35 -1.65
CA VAL A 4 1.70 28.98 -1.24
C VAL A 4 2.76 28.03 -1.80
N ASN A 5 3.33 27.20 -0.95
CA ASN A 5 4.26 26.14 -1.33
C ASN A 5 3.82 24.85 -0.64
N ARG A 6 3.04 24.07 -1.35
CA ARG A 6 2.50 22.79 -0.85
C ARG A 6 2.61 21.73 -1.92
N VAL A 7 3.06 20.56 -1.53
CA VAL A 7 3.21 19.38 -2.38
C VAL A 7 2.46 18.24 -1.73
N ILE A 8 1.68 17.51 -2.52
CA ILE A 8 0.96 16.31 -2.11
C ILE A 8 1.43 15.16 -2.99
N ILE A 9 1.84 14.08 -2.37
CA ILE A 9 2.43 12.92 -3.06
C ILE A 9 1.80 11.65 -2.56
N ILE A 10 1.45 10.78 -3.50
CA ILE A 10 1.15 9.38 -3.25
C ILE A 10 2.11 8.56 -4.11
N GLY A 11 2.88 7.69 -3.48
CA GLY A 11 3.85 6.87 -4.20
C GLY A 11 4.37 5.71 -3.38
N THR A 12 5.34 5.02 -3.94
CA THR A 12 5.92 3.80 -3.34
C THR A 12 7.40 4.02 -3.05
N LEU A 13 7.87 3.58 -1.89
CA LEU A 13 9.29 3.65 -1.53
C LEU A 13 10.11 2.72 -2.42
N GLY A 14 11.15 3.26 -3.04
CA GLY A 14 12.10 2.50 -3.85
C GLY A 14 13.21 1.84 -3.07
N ALA A 15 13.49 2.33 -1.86
CA ALA A 15 14.52 1.82 -0.96
C ALA A 15 14.08 1.98 0.49
N ASP A 16 14.79 1.32 1.40
CA ASP A 16 14.58 1.52 2.84
C ASP A 16 14.97 2.95 3.27
N PRO A 17 14.33 3.50 4.31
CA PRO A 17 14.63 4.83 4.80
C PRO A 17 16.08 4.99 5.28
N GLU A 18 16.72 6.08 4.89
CA GLU A 18 18.02 6.49 5.39
C GLU A 18 17.88 7.38 6.61
N VAL A 19 18.38 6.94 7.74
CA VAL A 19 18.30 7.67 9.02
C VAL A 19 19.63 8.33 9.35
N LYS A 20 19.57 9.61 9.69
CA LYS A 20 20.71 10.36 10.24
C LYS A 20 20.32 10.94 11.59
N GLN A 21 21.09 10.60 12.61
CA GLN A 21 20.95 11.16 13.95
C GLN A 21 22.04 12.22 14.17
N PHE A 22 21.64 13.31 14.78
CA PHE A 22 22.56 14.38 15.16
C PHE A 22 22.91 14.30 16.65
N SER A 23 24.09 14.77 17.01
CA SER A 23 24.57 14.79 18.38
C SER A 23 23.73 15.64 19.34
N ASN A 24 22.92 16.54 18.82
CA ASN A 24 21.96 17.37 19.58
C ASN A 24 20.60 16.70 19.83
N GLY A 25 20.46 15.41 19.51
CA GLY A 25 19.24 14.64 19.73
C GLY A 25 18.18 14.75 18.62
N GLY A 26 18.45 15.49 17.52
CA GLY A 26 17.59 15.56 16.36
C GLY A 26 17.80 14.36 15.43
N SER A 27 16.73 13.90 14.78
CA SER A 27 16.78 12.87 13.74
C SER A 27 16.24 13.39 12.42
N ILE A 28 16.84 12.95 11.33
CA ILE A 28 16.37 13.17 9.96
C ILE A 28 16.28 11.81 9.28
N THR A 29 15.15 11.55 8.65
CA THR A 29 14.96 10.38 7.80
C THR A 29 14.69 10.83 6.38
N THR A 30 15.44 10.28 5.45
CA THR A 30 15.29 10.55 4.02
C THR A 30 14.75 9.30 3.33
N ILE A 31 13.75 9.47 2.48
CA ILE A 31 13.21 8.42 1.64
C ILE A 31 13.22 8.84 0.17
N SER A 32 13.27 7.84 -0.71
CA SER A 32 13.07 8.01 -2.15
C SER A 32 11.73 7.37 -2.53
N VAL A 33 10.84 8.16 -3.09
CA VAL A 33 9.48 7.74 -3.47
C VAL A 33 9.32 7.81 -4.97
N ALA A 34 8.88 6.70 -5.56
CA ALA A 34 8.50 6.61 -6.96
C ALA A 34 7.05 7.01 -7.13
N VAL A 35 6.80 7.97 -8.00
CA VAL A 35 5.47 8.36 -8.47
C VAL A 35 5.38 8.01 -9.94
N SER A 36 4.54 7.05 -10.28
CA SER A 36 4.36 6.59 -11.66
C SER A 36 3.07 7.11 -12.24
N GLU A 37 3.16 7.70 -13.41
CA GLU A 37 2.04 8.12 -14.23
C GLU A 37 1.92 7.21 -15.45
N LYS A 38 0.72 6.72 -15.72
CA LYS A 38 0.42 5.88 -16.87
C LYS A 38 -0.62 6.55 -17.75
N TRP A 39 -0.35 6.62 -19.04
CA TRP A 39 -1.29 7.15 -20.00
C TRP A 39 -1.23 6.38 -21.32
N THR A 40 -2.27 6.48 -22.10
CA THR A 40 -2.29 5.93 -23.45
C THR A 40 -1.95 7.03 -24.44
N ASP A 41 -0.93 6.80 -25.25
CA ASP A 41 -0.56 7.70 -26.34
C ASP A 41 -1.69 7.72 -27.39
N LYS A 42 -2.25 8.90 -27.62
CA LYS A 42 -3.38 9.08 -28.54
C LYS A 42 -3.01 8.84 -30.01
N GLN A 43 -1.73 8.95 -30.37
CA GLN A 43 -1.27 8.77 -31.74
C GLN A 43 -0.94 7.31 -32.05
N THR A 44 -0.33 6.61 -31.11
CA THR A 44 0.11 5.22 -31.30
C THR A 44 -0.82 4.20 -30.66
N GLY A 45 -1.73 4.63 -29.77
CA GLY A 45 -2.61 3.74 -28.99
C GLY A 45 -1.87 2.90 -27.94
N GLN A 46 -0.57 3.11 -27.75
CA GLN A 46 0.25 2.33 -26.83
C GLN A 46 0.26 2.92 -25.41
N PRO A 47 0.28 2.07 -24.37
CA PRO A 47 0.45 2.54 -23.01
C PRO A 47 1.88 3.06 -22.82
N LYS A 48 2.00 4.25 -22.23
CA LYS A 48 3.25 4.86 -21.80
C LYS A 48 3.24 5.04 -20.28
N GLU A 49 4.41 4.91 -19.69
CA GLU A 49 4.63 5.09 -18.25
C GLU A 49 5.82 6.04 -18.04
N ASN A 50 5.68 6.97 -17.12
CA ASN A 50 6.75 7.81 -16.62
C ASN A 50 6.81 7.67 -15.10
N THR A 51 8.02 7.54 -14.55
CA THR A 51 8.23 7.43 -13.10
C THR A 51 9.17 8.52 -12.65
N GLU A 52 8.69 9.35 -11.75
CA GLU A 52 9.47 10.39 -11.08
C GLU A 52 9.94 9.91 -9.71
N TRP A 53 11.21 10.14 -9.43
CA TRP A 53 11.84 9.80 -8.14
C TRP A 53 11.96 11.05 -7.29
N LEU A 54 11.21 11.09 -6.21
CA LEU A 54 11.15 12.24 -5.32
C LEU A 54 11.90 11.97 -4.02
N ARG A 55 12.81 12.88 -3.67
CA ARG A 55 13.52 12.85 -2.39
C ARG A 55 12.70 13.57 -1.34
N ILE A 56 12.36 12.86 -0.27
CA ILE A 56 11.52 13.36 0.81
C ILE A 56 12.29 13.28 2.13
N VAL A 57 12.22 14.35 2.89
CA VAL A 57 12.93 14.50 4.14
C VAL A 57 11.96 14.70 5.27
N PHE A 58 12.04 13.84 6.28
CA PHE A 58 11.31 13.94 7.53
C PHE A 58 12.22 14.45 8.63
N ASN A 59 11.68 15.22 9.55
CA ASN A 59 12.40 15.77 10.69
C ASN A 59 11.77 15.33 12.00
N ASN A 60 12.59 15.24 13.04
CA ASN A 60 12.18 15.00 14.42
C ASN A 60 11.29 13.74 14.58
N LYS A 61 10.16 13.88 15.27
CA LYS A 61 9.25 12.77 15.55
C LYS A 61 8.75 12.05 14.29
N LEU A 62 8.49 12.79 13.22
CA LEU A 62 8.05 12.21 11.95
C LEU A 62 9.15 11.37 11.30
N ALA A 63 10.41 11.76 11.49
CA ALA A 63 11.57 10.99 11.04
C ALA A 63 11.70 9.64 11.75
N GLU A 64 11.45 9.61 13.05
CA GLU A 64 11.45 8.37 13.85
C GLU A 64 10.34 7.41 13.40
N ILE A 65 9.13 7.93 13.19
CA ILE A 65 8.00 7.15 12.71
C ILE A 65 8.30 6.58 11.33
N ALA A 66 8.82 7.39 10.41
CA ALA A 66 9.19 6.95 9.08
C ALA A 66 10.25 5.84 9.10
N ALA A 67 11.28 6.00 9.95
CA ALA A 67 12.35 5.01 10.12
C ALA A 67 11.84 3.69 10.68
N GLN A 68 10.90 3.74 11.61
CA GLN A 68 10.38 2.57 12.29
C GLN A 68 9.44 1.75 11.42
N TYR A 69 8.55 2.40 10.69
CA TYR A 69 7.43 1.74 10.02
C TYR A 69 7.58 1.61 8.51
N LEU A 70 8.34 2.49 7.86
CA LEU A 70 8.50 2.43 6.41
C LEU A 70 9.59 1.44 6.00
N ARG A 71 9.35 0.76 4.88
CA ARG A 71 10.29 -0.16 4.23
C ARG A 71 10.17 0.00 2.72
N LYS A 72 11.16 -0.49 1.99
CA LYS A 72 11.08 -0.60 0.52
C LYS A 72 9.76 -1.25 0.11
N GLY A 73 9.06 -0.64 -0.84
CA GLY A 73 7.76 -1.11 -1.32
C GLY A 73 6.54 -0.59 -0.54
N SER A 74 6.73 0.13 0.57
CA SER A 74 5.62 0.76 1.30
C SER A 74 4.97 1.85 0.44
N GLN A 75 3.65 1.89 0.41
CA GLN A 75 2.91 3.01 -0.18
C GLN A 75 2.64 4.08 0.87
N VAL A 76 2.86 5.32 0.49
CA VAL A 76 2.72 6.46 1.40
C VAL A 76 1.99 7.62 0.75
N TYR A 77 1.20 8.32 1.57
CA TYR A 77 0.68 9.64 1.31
C TYR A 77 1.52 10.65 2.11
N ILE A 78 1.97 11.70 1.45
CA ILE A 78 2.83 12.72 2.06
C ILE A 78 2.33 14.10 1.65
N GLU A 79 2.19 14.97 2.64
CA GLU A 79 2.05 16.40 2.43
C GLU A 79 3.29 17.11 2.93
N GLY A 80 3.73 18.10 2.20
CA GLY A 80 4.91 18.88 2.56
C GLY A 80 5.12 20.10 1.70
N SER A 81 6.31 20.63 1.74
CA SER A 81 6.74 21.79 0.97
C SER A 81 8.04 21.52 0.23
N LEU A 82 8.16 22.11 -0.97
CA LEU A 82 9.39 22.03 -1.75
C LEU A 82 10.45 22.91 -1.10
N ARG A 83 11.66 22.38 -0.93
CA ARG A 83 12.79 23.10 -0.37
C ARG A 83 14.03 22.85 -1.22
N THR A 84 14.73 23.92 -1.54
CA THR A 84 16.03 23.86 -2.17
C THR A 84 17.07 24.24 -1.15
N ARG A 85 18.06 23.36 -0.94
CA ARG A 85 19.22 23.67 -0.10
C ARG A 85 20.50 23.61 -0.90
N LYS A 86 21.41 24.46 -0.52
CA LYS A 86 22.77 24.51 -1.04
C LYS A 86 23.66 23.56 -0.22
N TYR A 87 24.52 22.82 -0.88
CA TYR A 87 25.57 22.03 -0.25
C TYR A 87 26.86 22.11 -1.08
N GLN A 88 27.99 21.90 -0.46
CA GLN A 88 29.25 21.78 -1.16
C GLN A 88 29.55 20.32 -1.47
N ASP A 89 29.94 20.04 -2.71
CA ASP A 89 30.38 18.72 -3.10
C ASP A 89 31.84 18.47 -2.63
N GLN A 90 32.36 17.28 -2.90
CA GLN A 90 33.73 16.89 -2.52
C GLN A 90 34.80 17.78 -3.18
N ASN A 91 34.49 18.49 -4.25
CA ASN A 91 35.37 19.40 -4.97
C ASN A 91 35.23 20.85 -4.49
N GLY A 92 34.46 21.11 -3.42
CA GLY A 92 34.22 22.46 -2.89
C GLY A 92 33.27 23.30 -3.74
N GLN A 93 32.60 22.72 -4.75
CA GLN A 93 31.62 23.41 -5.58
C GLN A 93 30.27 23.47 -4.91
N ASP A 94 29.62 24.62 -5.04
CA ASP A 94 28.26 24.84 -4.56
C ASP A 94 27.27 24.07 -5.45
N ARG A 95 26.53 23.17 -4.86
CA ARG A 95 25.45 22.42 -5.48
C ARG A 95 24.12 22.71 -4.81
N TYR A 96 23.07 22.64 -5.59
CA TYR A 96 21.72 22.79 -5.09
C TYR A 96 20.99 21.46 -5.21
N VAL A 97 20.30 21.07 -4.16
CA VAL A 97 19.41 19.91 -4.15
C VAL A 97 18.00 20.37 -3.78
N THR A 98 17.03 19.96 -4.60
CA THR A 98 15.62 20.19 -4.32
C THR A 98 15.05 18.93 -3.69
N GLU A 99 14.47 19.10 -2.52
CA GLU A 99 13.88 18.02 -1.74
C GLU A 99 12.51 18.46 -1.19
N ILE A 100 11.68 17.51 -0.82
CA ILE A 100 10.38 17.78 -0.24
C ILE A 100 10.51 17.57 1.26
N ARG A 101 10.25 18.62 2.02
CA ARG A 101 10.15 18.55 3.47
C ARG A 101 8.73 18.13 3.83
N ALA A 102 8.60 16.95 4.39
CA ALA A 102 7.31 16.41 4.81
C ALA A 102 6.82 17.07 6.11
N ASP A 103 5.58 17.49 6.10
CA ASP A 103 4.86 18.02 7.25
C ASP A 103 3.88 16.97 7.81
N GLN A 104 3.32 16.11 6.93
CA GLN A 104 2.42 15.01 7.28
C GLN A 104 2.74 13.77 6.45
N MET A 105 2.51 12.60 7.05
CA MET A 105 2.68 11.32 6.40
C MET A 105 1.58 10.36 6.85
N GLN A 106 1.06 9.58 5.91
CA GLN A 106 0.14 8.48 6.17
C GLN A 106 0.56 7.27 5.35
N MET A 107 0.66 6.12 5.97
CA MET A 107 0.90 4.87 5.26
C MET A 107 -0.39 4.42 4.59
N LEU A 108 -0.29 4.10 3.30
CA LEU A 108 -1.36 3.56 2.48
C LEU A 108 -1.07 2.07 2.24
N GLY A 109 -2.01 1.22 2.55
CA GLY A 109 -1.83 -0.22 2.48
C GLY A 109 -1.49 -0.78 3.86
N GLY A 110 -2.44 -1.54 4.41
CA GLY A 110 -2.21 -2.33 5.61
C GLY A 110 -1.09 -3.32 5.35
N ASN A 111 -0.26 -3.54 6.34
CA ASN A 111 0.59 -4.70 6.43
C ASN A 111 -0.27 -5.93 6.05
N GLN A 112 -0.05 -6.49 4.88
CA GLN A 112 -0.25 -7.92 4.73
C GLN A 112 0.87 -8.60 5.52
N GLN A 113 0.85 -8.43 6.82
CA GLN A 113 1.31 -9.46 7.70
C GLN A 113 0.34 -10.62 7.40
N SER A 114 0.79 -11.53 6.58
CA SER A 114 0.23 -12.86 6.44
C SER A 114 0.22 -13.46 7.85
N ASN A 115 -0.83 -13.15 8.58
CA ASN A 115 -1.26 -13.93 9.69
C ASN A 115 -1.77 -15.24 9.05
N GLN A 116 -0.85 -16.14 8.73
CA GLN A 116 -1.16 -17.56 8.69
C GLN A 116 -1.61 -17.93 10.10
N GLY A 117 -2.78 -17.43 10.44
CA GLY A 117 -3.56 -17.96 11.52
C GLY A 117 -3.82 -19.41 11.15
N ASN A 118 -3.13 -20.28 11.84
CA ASN A 118 -3.39 -21.69 11.95
C ASN A 118 -4.87 -21.84 12.33
N TYR A 119 -5.75 -21.88 11.33
CA TYR A 119 -7.09 -22.38 11.51
C TYR A 119 -6.93 -23.89 11.76
N GLN A 120 -6.65 -24.23 13.01
CA GLN A 120 -6.97 -25.56 13.51
C GLN A 120 -8.46 -25.75 13.24
N ASN A 121 -8.70 -26.57 12.24
CA ASN A 121 -9.99 -27.08 11.85
C ASN A 121 -10.54 -27.92 13.04
N ASN A 122 -11.11 -27.25 14.03
CA ASN A 122 -12.02 -27.88 14.97
C ASN A 122 -13.34 -28.09 14.21
N GLN A 123 -13.35 -29.10 13.36
CA GLN A 123 -14.61 -29.70 12.97
C GLN A 123 -15.24 -30.30 14.24
N PRO A 124 -16.42 -29.85 14.65
CA PRO A 124 -17.21 -30.64 15.57
C PRO A 124 -17.54 -31.96 14.84
N GLN A 125 -17.09 -33.08 15.41
CA GLN A 125 -17.56 -34.38 15.02
C GLN A 125 -19.07 -34.40 15.20
N ILE A 126 -19.79 -34.23 14.09
CA ILE A 126 -21.20 -34.60 14.04
C ILE A 126 -21.22 -36.11 14.05
N ALA A 127 -21.64 -36.65 15.19
CA ALA A 127 -21.94 -38.07 15.36
C ALA A 127 -22.85 -38.54 14.21
N GLN A 128 -22.43 -39.56 13.53
CA GLN A 128 -23.26 -40.26 12.54
C GLN A 128 -24.53 -40.78 13.22
N PRO A 129 -25.70 -40.45 12.73
CA PRO A 129 -26.90 -41.17 13.12
C PRO A 129 -26.85 -42.57 12.48
N GLN A 130 -26.99 -43.57 13.31
CA GLN A 130 -27.18 -44.96 12.89
C GLN A 130 -28.46 -45.08 12.03
N PRO A 131 -28.48 -45.99 11.05
CA PRO A 131 -29.70 -46.24 10.27
C PRO A 131 -30.62 -47.17 11.08
N ASN A 132 -31.66 -46.64 11.60
CA ASN A 132 -32.81 -47.42 12.07
C ASN A 132 -34.08 -46.95 11.40
N ALA A 133 -34.57 -47.88 10.60
CA ALA A 133 -35.99 -48.20 10.35
C ALA A 133 -36.96 -47.07 9.97
N VAL A 134 -37.33 -47.16 8.69
CA VAL A 134 -38.71 -47.19 8.19
C VAL A 134 -39.71 -46.27 8.93
N ASP A 135 -40.03 -45.14 8.28
CA ASP A 135 -41.42 -44.79 8.19
C ASP A 135 -41.69 -44.10 6.83
N ASP A 136 -42.45 -44.84 6.10
CA ASP A 136 -43.02 -44.56 4.82
C ASP A 136 -44.16 -43.55 5.00
N ASP A 137 -43.87 -42.29 4.77
CA ASP A 137 -44.90 -41.27 4.47
C ASP A 137 -44.28 -40.00 3.91
N CYS A 138 -43.88 -40.06 2.68
CA CYS A 138 -43.64 -38.87 1.89
C CYS A 138 -44.77 -38.73 0.86
N PRO A 139 -45.72 -37.82 1.08
CA PRO A 139 -46.85 -37.62 0.13
C PRO A 139 -46.46 -36.76 -1.08
N PHE A 140 -45.22 -36.84 -1.59
CA PHE A 140 -44.79 -36.03 -2.71
C PHE A 140 -44.32 -36.82 -3.95
N ASN A 141 -44.79 -38.06 -4.11
CA ASN A 141 -44.50 -38.88 -5.28
C ASN A 141 -45.68 -39.08 -6.25
N ALA A 142 -46.53 -38.06 -6.38
CA ALA A 142 -47.69 -38.15 -7.27
C ALA A 142 -47.80 -36.96 -8.23
N LEU A 143 -46.70 -36.51 -8.83
CA LEU A 143 -46.77 -35.55 -9.95
C LEU A 143 -45.57 -35.67 -10.93
N ASN A 144 -45.24 -36.90 -11.30
CA ASN A 144 -44.36 -37.08 -12.45
C ASN A 144 -44.79 -38.31 -13.29
N GLY A 145 -45.92 -38.20 -13.89
CA GLY A 145 -46.40 -39.19 -14.83
C GLY A 145 -47.63 -38.69 -15.54
N GLN A 146 -47.45 -37.81 -16.51
CA GLN A 146 -48.30 -37.66 -17.70
C GLN A 146 -48.08 -36.32 -18.36
N LEU A 147 -47.16 -36.28 -19.29
CA LEU A 147 -47.22 -35.41 -20.46
C LEU A 147 -46.15 -35.87 -21.49
N ALA A 148 -46.31 -37.10 -21.90
CA ALA A 148 -45.74 -37.58 -23.16
C ALA A 148 -46.90 -38.26 -23.90
N HIS A 149 -47.61 -37.48 -24.65
CA HIS A 149 -48.33 -37.82 -25.87
C HIS A 149 -49.29 -36.66 -26.14
N LEU A 150 -48.91 -35.80 -27.06
CA LEU A 150 -49.79 -35.25 -28.09
C LEU A 150 -48.97 -34.31 -28.95
N ILE A 151 -48.62 -34.89 -30.09
CA ILE A 151 -48.20 -34.28 -31.36
C ILE A 151 -46.81 -33.72 -31.44
#